data_70ee40700ecafe89627ffbbb0410cfcb
#
_entry.id   70ee40700ecafe89627ffbbb0410cfcb
#
_cell.length_a   1.000
_cell.length_b   1.000
_cell.length_c   1.000
_cell.angle_alpha   90.00
_cell.angle_beta   90.00
_cell.angle_gamma   90.00
#
_symmetry.space_group_name_H-M   'P 1'
#
loop_
_entity.id
_entity.type
_entity.pdbx_description
1 polymer ?
#
loop_
_entity_poly.entity_id
_entity_poly.type
_entity_poly.pdbx_seq_one_letter_code
_entity_poly.pdbx_strand_id
1 'polypeptide(L)'
;MSFNLDKYFIMGTINCHEKAPLVILEAALKAGVTMFQLREKGKGCLEGAAYLQFAKDCQKLCRQYKVPFIVNDDVELALELDADGIHVGQDDVGMVAFRKKCPEKIIGVS
;
A
#
# COMPACT_ATOMS: atom_id res chain seq x y z
N MET A 1 -6.69 10.73 -16.42
CA MET A 1 -5.47 11.05 -15.65
C MET A 1 -4.50 9.88 -15.73
N SER A 2 -3.27 10.14 -16.08
CA SER A 2 -2.24 9.10 -16.08
C SER A 2 -1.42 9.20 -14.80
N PHE A 3 -1.02 8.03 -14.28
CA PHE A 3 -0.14 7.98 -13.12
C PHE A 3 1.31 8.01 -13.58
N ASN A 4 2.11 8.79 -12.89
CA ASN A 4 3.55 8.79 -13.10
C ASN A 4 4.16 7.71 -12.20
N LEU A 5 4.52 6.58 -12.77
CA LEU A 5 5.05 5.44 -12.03
C LEU A 5 6.55 5.54 -11.75
N ASP A 6 7.21 6.61 -12.22
CA ASP A 6 8.65 6.78 -12.02
C ASP A 6 9.03 6.91 -10.55
N LYS A 7 8.08 7.30 -9.70
CA LYS A 7 8.32 7.50 -8.28
C LYS A 7 7.42 6.60 -7.41
N TYR A 8 7.30 5.36 -7.83
CA TYR A 8 6.55 4.35 -7.10
C TYR A 8 7.38 3.89 -5.90
N PHE A 9 6.84 4.05 -4.69
CA PHE A 9 7.54 3.69 -3.45
C PHE A 9 6.88 2.48 -2.79
N ILE A 10 7.67 1.44 -2.53
CA ILE A 10 7.20 0.21 -1.88
C ILE A 10 7.92 0.07 -0.55
N MET A 11 7.18 -0.13 0.54
CA MET A 11 7.78 -0.21 1.88
C MET A 11 6.95 -1.07 2.81
N GLY A 12 7.63 -1.77 3.71
CA GLY A 12 7.04 -2.38 4.91
C GLY A 12 7.97 -2.11 6.08
N THR A 13 7.56 -2.49 7.29
CA THR A 13 8.35 -2.19 8.49
C THR A 13 9.72 -2.88 8.48
N ILE A 14 9.82 -4.05 7.85
CA ILE A 14 11.09 -4.78 7.78
C ILE A 14 12.14 -4.07 6.93
N ASN A 15 11.74 -3.09 6.12
CA ASN A 15 12.66 -2.34 5.25
C ASN A 15 13.23 -1.09 5.95
N CYS A 16 12.77 -0.79 7.15
CA CYS A 16 13.07 0.48 7.79
C CYS A 16 14.16 0.41 8.85
N HIS A 17 14.58 -0.79 9.22
CA HIS A 17 15.64 -1.04 10.19
C HIS A 17 15.44 -0.21 11.46
N GLU A 18 16.34 0.75 11.73
CA GLU A 18 16.32 1.55 12.95
C GLU A 18 15.44 2.80 12.88
N LYS A 19 14.94 3.14 11.71
CA LYS A 19 14.13 4.35 11.54
C LYS A 19 12.64 4.05 11.63
N ALA A 20 11.87 5.01 12.15
CA ALA A 20 10.44 4.89 12.23
C ALA A 20 9.84 4.82 10.80
N PRO A 21 9.03 3.79 10.49
CA PRO A 21 8.48 3.63 9.14
C PRO A 21 7.67 4.84 8.65
N LEU A 22 6.87 5.44 9.53
CA LEU A 22 6.05 6.59 9.13
C LEU A 22 6.88 7.83 8.82
N VAL A 23 8.03 7.98 9.48
CA VAL A 23 8.96 9.09 9.17
C VAL A 23 9.55 8.89 7.77
N ILE A 24 9.93 7.65 7.45
CA ILE A 24 10.46 7.32 6.13
C ILE A 24 9.41 7.56 5.05
N LEU A 25 8.17 7.13 5.30
CA LEU A 25 7.09 7.33 4.35
C LEU A 25 6.83 8.82 4.12
N GLU A 26 6.74 9.60 5.18
CA GLU A 26 6.51 11.03 5.03
C GLU A 26 7.63 11.71 4.25
N ALA A 27 8.87 11.34 4.51
CA ALA A 27 10.01 11.87 3.76
C ALA A 27 9.90 11.56 2.26
N ALA A 28 9.48 10.32 1.93
CA ALA A 28 9.28 9.93 0.54
C ALA A 28 8.15 10.74 -0.11
N LEU A 29 7.04 10.93 0.61
CA LEU A 29 5.91 11.71 0.11
C LEU A 29 6.31 13.16 -0.14
N LYS A 30 7.08 13.76 0.75
CA LYS A 30 7.60 15.12 0.57
C LYS A 30 8.55 15.21 -0.61
N ALA A 31 9.27 14.14 -0.92
CA ALA A 31 10.19 14.10 -2.04
C ALA A 31 9.49 13.95 -3.41
N GLY A 32 8.18 13.77 -3.42
CA GLY A 32 7.41 13.73 -4.66
C GLY A 32 7.07 12.34 -5.17
N VAL A 33 7.03 11.35 -4.29
CA VAL A 33 6.53 10.01 -4.65
C VAL A 33 5.11 10.12 -5.18
N THR A 34 4.81 9.41 -6.25
CA THR A 34 3.51 9.52 -6.93
C THR A 34 2.58 8.35 -6.64
N MET A 35 3.08 7.28 -6.02
CA MET A 35 2.26 6.14 -5.61
C MET A 35 2.99 5.39 -4.50
N PHE A 36 2.25 4.90 -3.51
CA PHE A 36 2.82 4.14 -2.41
C PHE A 36 2.16 2.76 -2.31
N GLN A 37 2.98 1.71 -2.19
CA GLN A 37 2.50 0.36 -1.93
C GLN A 37 2.96 -0.10 -0.56
N LEU A 38 2.02 -0.48 0.30
CA LEU A 38 2.31 -1.10 1.57
C LEU A 38 2.53 -2.59 1.35
N ARG A 39 3.75 -3.05 1.64
CA ARG A 39 4.13 -4.45 1.52
C ARG A 39 4.65 -4.95 2.87
N GLU A 40 3.71 -5.29 3.75
CA GLU A 40 4.04 -5.75 5.10
C GLU A 40 4.01 -7.27 5.12
N LYS A 41 5.11 -7.89 4.75
CA LYS A 41 5.24 -9.34 4.78
C LYS A 41 6.69 -9.75 5.03
N GLY A 42 6.87 -11.03 5.33
CA GLY A 42 8.16 -11.59 5.66
C GLY A 42 8.33 -11.77 7.14
N LYS A 43 9.47 -12.32 7.51
CA LYS A 43 9.79 -12.60 8.92
C LYS A 43 9.98 -11.28 9.67
N GLY A 44 9.29 -11.14 10.78
CA GLY A 44 9.36 -9.93 11.59
C GLY A 44 8.38 -8.83 11.21
N CYS A 45 7.49 -9.08 10.26
CA CYS A 45 6.47 -8.09 9.89
C CYS A 45 5.41 -7.95 11.00
N LEU A 46 4.66 -6.86 10.93
CA LEU A 46 3.54 -6.62 11.84
C LEU A 46 2.36 -7.54 11.50
N GLU A 47 1.58 -7.88 12.52
CA GLU A 47 0.41 -8.74 12.36
C GLU A 47 -0.74 -8.21 13.22
N GLY A 48 -1.97 -8.62 12.92
CA GLY A 48 -3.16 -8.31 13.71
C GLY A 48 -3.43 -6.82 13.85
N ALA A 49 -3.72 -6.37 15.06
CA ALA A 49 -4.09 -4.98 15.34
C ALA A 49 -2.94 -4.01 15.01
N ALA A 50 -1.69 -4.41 15.25
CA ALA A 50 -0.54 -3.57 14.94
C ALA A 50 -0.41 -3.33 13.44
N TYR A 51 -0.63 -4.36 12.64
CA TYR A 51 -0.63 -4.27 11.19
C TYR A 51 -1.73 -3.33 10.68
N LEU A 52 -2.94 -3.54 11.19
CA LEU A 52 -4.09 -2.70 10.79
C LEU A 52 -3.85 -1.23 11.13
N GLN A 53 -3.36 -0.95 12.34
CA GLN A 53 -3.11 0.42 12.75
C GLN A 53 -2.02 1.07 11.90
N PHE A 54 -0.96 0.34 11.62
CA PHE A 54 0.12 0.85 10.76
C PHE A 54 -0.41 1.17 9.35
N ALA A 55 -1.23 0.27 8.79
CA ALA A 55 -1.82 0.49 7.48
C ALA A 55 -2.71 1.73 7.45
N LYS A 56 -3.50 1.95 8.50
CA LYS A 56 -4.33 3.15 8.62
C LYS A 56 -3.48 4.42 8.68
N ASP A 57 -2.39 4.38 9.43
CA ASP A 57 -1.48 5.53 9.56
C ASP A 57 -0.82 5.85 8.21
N CYS A 58 -0.40 4.83 7.47
CA CYS A 58 0.16 5.01 6.14
C CYS A 58 -0.86 5.64 5.19
N GLN A 59 -2.10 5.13 5.22
CA GLN A 59 -3.16 5.65 4.37
C GLN A 59 -3.47 7.11 4.67
N LYS A 60 -3.48 7.47 5.96
CA LYS A 60 -3.73 8.85 6.38
C LYS A 60 -2.66 9.79 5.82
N LEU A 61 -1.40 9.39 5.92
CA LEU A 61 -0.29 10.18 5.36
C LEU A 61 -0.42 10.32 3.84
N CYS A 62 -0.72 9.24 3.15
CA CYS A 62 -0.89 9.29 1.70
C CYS A 62 -2.00 10.25 1.30
N ARG A 63 -3.11 10.27 2.04
CA ARG A 63 -4.20 11.21 1.78
C ARG A 63 -3.77 12.65 1.96
N GLN A 64 -2.96 12.94 2.98
CA GLN A 64 -2.44 14.29 3.22
C GLN A 64 -1.63 14.81 2.04
N TYR A 65 -0.92 13.93 1.36
CA TYR A 65 -0.08 14.29 0.22
C TYR A 65 -0.73 13.98 -1.13
N LYS A 66 -1.99 13.50 -1.12
CA LYS A 66 -2.76 13.16 -2.32
C LYS A 66 -2.07 12.11 -3.17
N VAL A 67 -1.48 11.11 -2.52
CA VAL A 67 -0.79 10.00 -3.17
C VAL A 67 -1.64 8.73 -3.03
N PRO A 68 -1.88 7.98 -4.12
CA PRO A 68 -2.63 6.73 -4.04
C PRO A 68 -1.97 5.72 -3.08
N PHE A 69 -2.80 5.06 -2.28
CA PHE A 69 -2.38 4.06 -1.31
C PHE A 69 -2.74 2.67 -1.84
N ILE A 70 -1.73 1.84 -2.07
CA ILE A 70 -1.88 0.51 -2.65
C ILE A 70 -1.48 -0.53 -1.58
N VAL A 71 -2.24 -1.63 -1.51
CA VAL A 71 -1.94 -2.73 -0.59
C VAL A 71 -1.41 -3.93 -1.37
N ASN A 72 -0.36 -4.57 -0.84
CA ASN A 72 0.22 -5.75 -1.47
C ASN A 72 -0.48 -7.02 -0.98
N ASP A 73 -1.07 -7.78 -1.89
CA ASP A 73 -1.69 -9.11 -1.70
C ASP A 73 -2.88 -9.19 -0.73
N ASP A 74 -3.09 -8.25 0.15
CA ASP A 74 -4.10 -8.35 1.20
C ASP A 74 -5.43 -7.73 0.76
N VAL A 75 -6.23 -8.54 0.09
CA VAL A 75 -7.53 -8.10 -0.44
C VAL A 75 -8.46 -7.61 0.68
N GLU A 76 -8.50 -8.34 1.80
CA GLU A 76 -9.37 -7.97 2.93
C GLU A 76 -9.00 -6.60 3.50
N LEU A 77 -7.70 -6.35 3.67
CA LEU A 77 -7.24 -5.05 4.16
C LEU A 77 -7.58 -3.94 3.17
N ALA A 78 -7.35 -4.18 1.88
CA ALA A 78 -7.66 -3.20 0.85
C ALA A 78 -9.13 -2.82 0.86
N LEU A 79 -10.02 -3.79 1.05
CA LEU A 79 -11.46 -3.54 1.11
C LEU A 79 -11.84 -2.83 2.42
N GLU A 80 -11.28 -3.24 3.54
CA GLU A 80 -11.56 -2.65 4.84
C GLU A 80 -11.18 -1.18 4.91
N LEU A 81 -10.03 -0.83 4.36
CA LEU A 81 -9.52 0.53 4.37
C LEU A 81 -9.97 1.37 3.18
N ASP A 82 -10.69 0.77 2.24
CA ASP A 82 -11.03 1.42 0.98
C ASP A 82 -9.77 1.99 0.31
N ALA A 83 -8.75 1.15 0.20
CA ALA A 83 -7.49 1.53 -0.43
C ALA A 83 -7.70 1.91 -1.89
N ASP A 84 -6.80 2.70 -2.44
CA ASP A 84 -6.90 3.13 -3.85
C ASP A 84 -6.68 1.97 -4.81
N GLY A 85 -6.02 0.91 -4.36
CA GLY A 85 -5.80 -0.26 -5.20
C GLY A 85 -5.10 -1.38 -4.47
N ILE A 86 -4.76 -2.41 -5.24
CA ILE A 86 -4.09 -3.60 -4.74
C ILE A 86 -3.04 -4.06 -5.76
N HIS A 87 -1.96 -4.66 -5.26
CA HIS A 87 -0.93 -5.28 -6.09
C HIS A 87 -0.87 -6.76 -5.78
N VAL A 88 -1.05 -7.62 -6.78
CA VAL A 88 -1.13 -9.08 -6.61
C VAL A 88 -0.25 -9.82 -7.60
N GLY A 89 -0.02 -11.11 -7.35
CA GLY A 89 0.65 -11.98 -8.30
C GLY A 89 -0.27 -12.33 -9.48
N GLN A 90 0.33 -12.75 -10.58
CA GLN A 90 -0.41 -13.02 -11.82
C GLN A 90 -1.53 -14.04 -11.68
N ASP A 91 -1.32 -15.07 -10.86
CA ASP A 91 -2.28 -16.17 -10.71
C ASP A 91 -3.15 -16.02 -9.46
N ASP A 92 -3.21 -14.83 -8.90
CA ASP A 92 -3.93 -14.59 -7.65
C ASP A 92 -5.43 -14.46 -7.92
N VAL A 93 -6.20 -15.41 -7.38
CA VAL A 93 -7.66 -15.39 -7.51
C VAL A 93 -8.29 -14.19 -6.80
N GLY A 94 -7.58 -13.63 -5.83
CA GLY A 94 -8.03 -12.42 -5.13
C GLY A 94 -8.21 -11.23 -6.07
N MET A 95 -7.41 -11.16 -7.15
CA MET A 95 -7.53 -10.11 -8.14
C MET A 95 -8.93 -10.09 -8.76
N VAL A 96 -9.45 -11.26 -9.12
CA VAL A 96 -10.77 -11.37 -9.74
C VAL A 96 -11.86 -10.91 -8.77
N ALA A 97 -11.78 -11.37 -7.52
CA ALA A 97 -12.75 -11.01 -6.49
C ALA A 97 -12.71 -9.50 -6.22
N PHE A 98 -11.51 -8.94 -6.13
CA PHE A 98 -11.34 -7.51 -5.87
C PHE A 98 -11.90 -6.67 -7.03
N ARG A 99 -11.61 -7.06 -8.27
CA ARG A 99 -12.11 -6.35 -9.46
C ARG A 99 -13.63 -6.34 -9.52
N LYS A 100 -14.27 -7.44 -9.15
CA LYS A 100 -15.73 -7.51 -9.12
C LYS A 100 -16.34 -6.56 -8.10
N LYS A 101 -15.71 -6.42 -6.93
CA LYS A 101 -16.21 -5.56 -5.85
C LYS A 101 -15.85 -4.10 -6.09
N CYS A 102 -14.71 -3.83 -6.68
CA CYS A 102 -14.15 -2.48 -6.83
C CYS A 102 -13.63 -2.27 -8.23
N PRO A 103 -14.50 -2.18 -9.24
CA PRO A 103 -14.05 -2.09 -10.63
C PRO A 103 -13.26 -0.83 -10.96
N GLU A 104 -13.42 0.24 -10.17
CA GLU A 104 -12.73 1.51 -10.38
C GLU A 104 -11.37 1.59 -9.70
N LYS A 105 -11.02 0.58 -8.91
CA LYS A 105 -9.75 0.63 -8.16
C LYS A 105 -8.57 0.21 -9.04
N ILE A 106 -7.38 0.66 -8.62
CA ILE A 106 -6.13 0.32 -9.30
C ILE A 106 -5.76 -1.14 -8.99
N ILE A 107 -5.37 -1.89 -10.00
CA ILE A 107 -4.84 -3.24 -9.79
C ILE A 107 -3.47 -3.33 -10.46
N GLY A 108 -2.44 -3.62 -9.66
CA GLY A 108 -1.12 -3.92 -10.17
C GLY A 108 -0.88 -5.42 -10.16
N VAL A 109 -0.19 -5.92 -11.15
CA VAL A 109 0.11 -7.36 -11.29
C VAL A 109 1.61 -7.53 -11.52
N SER A 110 2.22 -8.44 -10.77
CA SER A 110 3.63 -8.78 -10.98
C SER A 110 3.79 -10.07 -11.76
#